data_2d1d71988ef6d866901db5b377f8e79f
#
_entry.id   2d1d71988ef6d866901db5b377f8e79f
#
_cell.length_a   1.000
_cell.length_b   1.000
_cell.length_c   1.000
_cell.angle_alpha   90.00
_cell.angle_beta   90.00
_cell.angle_gamma   90.00
#
_symmetry.space_group_name_H-M   'P 1'
#
loop_
_entity.id
_entity.type
_entity.pdbx_description
1 polymer ?
#
loop_
_entity_poly.entity_id
_entity_poly.type
_entity_poly.pdbx_seq_one_letter_code
_entity_poly.pdbx_strand_id
1 'polypeptide(L)'
;MNLRPEEISTLIKDQIKNYRTKIEPAETGTVILFGDGIAKAHGLRSCVSNELLEFDDGSIGIAQNLEEEVVSIAVLSDEPDIHEGTEVRRTGRIVSVPVGEALLGRVVHALGGPIDGKGPINCTETRPIEAEAPGIIRRKSVSVPLQTGIKAIDSMIPIGRGQRELIIGDRQTGKTSIAIDTIINQRGKDVICIYVAIGQKNSLVAQITETLQKAGAMDYTVIVCSSASESAPVQYIVPYSGCAMAEYFREKGKDVLIVYDDLSKHAVAYRALSLLIRRPPGREAYPGDVFYLHSRLLERAACVAPEYGGGSITALPIIETQAGDVSAYIPTNVISITDGQIFLETELFHSGIRPAINPGISVSRVGGAAQLKPMKKVSGELKLLYSQYRELQAFAQFGSDLDADTKARLALGERIVEVLKQKRNSPVTVGCQTAIIYAVTHGKLNNIPVESVSDYEAALYELLRSEYSDLLNRFDAGQYEQADIDELNSALAKLAEKFRP
;
A
#
# COMPACT_ATOMS: atom_id res chain seq x y z
N MET A 1 58.79 -40.73 -7.55
CA MET A 1 58.55 -41.21 -6.18
C MET A 1 57.57 -42.35 -6.27
N ASN A 2 58.02 -43.60 -6.09
CA ASN A 2 57.14 -44.76 -6.05
C ASN A 2 56.58 -44.88 -4.62
N LEU A 3 55.30 -44.55 -4.47
CA LEU A 3 54.54 -44.78 -3.22
C LEU A 3 54.46 -46.29 -2.98
N ARG A 4 54.79 -46.77 -1.79
CA ARG A 4 54.64 -48.16 -1.41
C ARG A 4 53.17 -48.57 -1.32
N PRO A 5 52.77 -49.79 -1.62
CA PRO A 5 51.38 -50.24 -1.57
C PRO A 5 50.71 -50.00 -0.24
N GLU A 6 51.42 -50.02 0.87
CA GLU A 6 50.95 -49.76 2.23
C GLU A 6 50.61 -48.30 2.46
N GLU A 7 51.34 -47.35 1.85
CA GLU A 7 51.06 -45.91 1.92
C GLU A 7 49.81 -45.54 1.09
N ILE A 8 49.63 -46.22 -0.06
CA ILE A 8 48.43 -46.05 -0.88
C ILE A 8 47.19 -46.62 -0.14
N SER A 9 47.33 -47.74 0.52
CA SER A 9 46.23 -48.31 1.33
C SER A 9 45.84 -47.45 2.51
N THR A 10 46.81 -46.78 3.16
CA THR A 10 46.57 -45.87 4.25
C THR A 10 45.93 -44.57 3.80
N LEU A 11 46.38 -44.01 2.69
CA LEU A 11 45.76 -42.84 2.02
C LEU A 11 44.32 -43.10 1.56
N ILE A 12 44.06 -44.29 1.01
CA ILE A 12 42.70 -44.67 0.63
C ILE A 12 41.82 -44.87 1.86
N LYS A 13 42.34 -45.50 2.93
CA LYS A 13 41.59 -45.64 4.18
C LYS A 13 41.30 -44.29 4.85
N ASP A 14 42.23 -43.34 4.82
CA ASP A 14 42.03 -42.00 5.34
C ASP A 14 41.09 -41.16 4.44
N GLN A 15 41.17 -41.33 3.13
CA GLN A 15 40.18 -40.73 2.23
C GLN A 15 38.79 -41.34 2.41
N ILE A 16 38.64 -42.63 2.59
CA ILE A 16 37.35 -43.27 2.90
C ILE A 16 36.84 -42.87 4.27
N LYS A 17 37.69 -42.73 5.28
CA LYS A 17 37.30 -42.20 6.60
C LYS A 17 36.92 -40.74 6.60
N ASN A 18 37.53 -39.93 5.73
CA ASN A 18 37.27 -38.50 5.55
C ASN A 18 36.28 -38.24 4.43
N TYR A 19 35.86 -39.24 3.68
CA TYR A 19 34.77 -39.19 2.71
C TYR A 19 33.44 -39.23 3.49
N ARG A 20 33.24 -38.19 4.29
CA ARG A 20 31.89 -37.78 4.68
C ARG A 20 31.32 -37.09 3.47
N THR A 21 30.77 -37.87 2.56
CA THR A 21 29.63 -37.37 1.79
C THR A 21 28.62 -37.00 2.85
N LYS A 22 28.43 -35.72 3.11
CA LYS A 22 27.20 -35.25 3.70
C LYS A 22 26.11 -35.44 2.64
N ILE A 23 25.73 -36.67 2.43
CA ILE A 23 24.36 -37.00 2.06
C ILE A 23 23.63 -36.82 3.39
N GLU A 24 23.26 -35.61 3.72
CA GLU A 24 22.11 -35.43 4.57
C GLU A 24 20.98 -36.03 3.76
N PRO A 25 20.41 -37.18 4.13
CA PRO A 25 19.20 -37.67 3.48
C PRO A 25 18.21 -36.52 3.64
N ALA A 26 17.63 -36.05 2.53
CA ALA A 26 16.58 -35.07 2.58
C ALA A 26 15.58 -35.67 3.58
N GLU A 27 15.38 -34.98 4.73
CA GLU A 27 14.51 -35.48 5.77
C GLU A 27 13.10 -35.51 5.18
N THR A 28 12.56 -36.69 5.04
CA THR A 28 11.23 -36.92 4.46
C THR A 28 10.22 -37.19 5.56
N GLY A 29 9.03 -36.70 5.36
CA GLY A 29 7.87 -36.96 6.20
C GLY A 29 6.75 -37.58 5.38
N THR A 30 5.73 -38.08 6.07
CA THR A 30 4.54 -38.64 5.46
C THR A 30 3.32 -37.85 5.88
N VAL A 31 2.46 -37.51 4.93
CA VAL A 31 1.19 -36.81 5.19
C VAL A 31 0.24 -37.77 5.91
N ILE A 32 -0.26 -37.34 7.05
CA ILE A 32 -1.22 -38.08 7.87
C ILE A 32 -2.63 -37.52 7.77
N LEU A 33 -2.78 -36.29 7.28
CA LEU A 33 -4.07 -35.64 7.06
C LEU A 33 -3.91 -34.52 6.04
N PHE A 34 -4.85 -34.42 5.09
CA PHE A 34 -4.94 -33.29 4.17
C PHE A 34 -6.37 -32.81 4.05
N GLY A 35 -6.59 -31.50 4.08
CA GLY A 35 -7.89 -30.86 3.84
C GLY A 35 -7.81 -29.35 3.92
N ASP A 36 -8.66 -28.67 3.17
CA ASP A 36 -8.79 -27.20 3.16
C ASP A 36 -7.47 -26.41 2.97
N GLY A 37 -6.52 -26.97 2.21
CA GLY A 37 -5.21 -26.37 1.94
C GLY A 37 -4.20 -26.52 3.09
N ILE A 38 -4.48 -27.38 4.07
CA ILE A 38 -3.57 -27.73 5.16
C ILE A 38 -3.24 -29.21 5.09
N ALA A 39 -1.95 -29.53 5.07
CA ALA A 39 -1.44 -30.88 5.28
C ALA A 39 -0.82 -31.00 6.68
N LYS A 40 -0.98 -32.17 7.30
CA LYS A 40 -0.25 -32.54 8.50
C LYS A 40 0.68 -33.70 8.15
N ALA A 41 1.96 -33.54 8.42
CA ALA A 41 2.97 -34.56 8.13
C ALA A 41 3.72 -34.97 9.39
N HIS A 42 4.05 -36.25 9.46
CA HIS A 42 4.88 -36.85 10.50
C HIS A 42 6.30 -37.08 9.95
N GLY A 43 7.34 -36.98 10.79
CA GLY A 43 8.72 -37.36 10.42
C GLY A 43 9.66 -36.19 10.08
N LEU A 44 9.18 -34.96 10.03
CA LEU A 44 9.96 -33.76 9.69
C LEU A 44 10.56 -33.09 10.96
N ARG A 45 11.37 -33.80 11.74
CA ARG A 45 11.81 -33.38 13.07
C ARG A 45 12.71 -32.16 13.06
N SER A 46 13.53 -31.99 12.02
CA SER A 46 14.46 -30.86 11.90
C SER A 46 13.88 -29.69 11.11
N CYS A 47 12.58 -29.75 10.75
CA CYS A 47 11.91 -28.68 10.01
C CYS A 47 11.87 -27.38 10.82
N VAL A 48 12.09 -26.26 10.14
CA VAL A 48 12.04 -24.93 10.76
C VAL A 48 10.76 -24.19 10.34
N SER A 49 10.33 -23.23 11.15
CA SER A 49 9.16 -22.41 10.83
C SER A 49 9.39 -21.63 9.54
N ASN A 50 8.35 -21.55 8.70
CA ASN A 50 8.38 -20.93 7.37
C ASN A 50 9.32 -21.61 6.36
N GLU A 51 9.76 -22.84 6.64
CA GLU A 51 10.50 -23.63 5.66
C GLU A 51 9.59 -24.05 4.50
N LEU A 52 10.10 -23.95 3.29
CA LEU A 52 9.45 -24.46 2.08
C LEU A 52 9.57 -25.98 2.04
N LEU A 53 8.47 -26.64 1.89
CA LEU A 53 8.34 -28.11 1.78
C LEU A 53 7.84 -28.46 0.39
N GLU A 54 8.29 -29.58 -0.15
CA GLU A 54 7.91 -30.08 -1.49
C GLU A 54 7.27 -31.47 -1.34
N PHE A 55 6.11 -31.64 -1.93
CA PHE A 55 5.39 -32.92 -1.98
C PHE A 55 5.77 -33.70 -3.25
N ASP A 56 5.50 -35.01 -3.25
CA ASP A 56 5.85 -35.89 -4.37
C ASP A 56 5.19 -35.51 -5.72
N ASP A 57 4.02 -34.88 -5.67
CA ASP A 57 3.33 -34.35 -6.84
C ASP A 57 3.95 -33.04 -7.38
N GLY A 58 5.01 -32.53 -6.73
CA GLY A 58 5.62 -31.24 -7.03
C GLY A 58 4.91 -30.03 -6.41
N SER A 59 3.84 -30.25 -5.66
CA SER A 59 3.20 -29.20 -4.87
C SER A 59 4.11 -28.69 -3.79
N ILE A 60 3.94 -27.42 -3.40
CA ILE A 60 4.75 -26.77 -2.39
C ILE A 60 3.89 -26.30 -1.23
N GLY A 61 4.48 -26.30 -0.05
CA GLY A 61 3.84 -25.81 1.17
C GLY A 61 4.82 -25.12 2.12
N ILE A 62 4.29 -24.44 3.12
CA ILE A 62 5.05 -23.75 4.16
C ILE A 62 4.79 -24.41 5.51
N ALA A 63 5.84 -24.72 6.25
CA ALA A 63 5.74 -25.18 7.63
C ALA A 63 5.24 -24.06 8.55
N GLN A 64 4.05 -24.21 9.15
CA GLN A 64 3.40 -23.17 9.96
C GLN A 64 3.35 -23.49 11.44
N ASN A 65 3.07 -24.73 11.81
CA ASN A 65 3.04 -25.15 13.21
C ASN A 65 3.92 -26.38 13.38
N LEU A 66 4.87 -26.28 14.29
CA LEU A 66 5.84 -27.34 14.58
C LEU A 66 5.49 -27.94 15.94
N GLU A 67 4.94 -29.14 15.92
CA GLU A 67 4.68 -29.97 17.11
C GLU A 67 5.80 -31.03 17.24
N GLU A 68 5.85 -31.74 18.33
CA GLU A 68 6.93 -32.69 18.61
C GLU A 68 7.09 -33.77 17.52
N GLU A 69 5.98 -34.27 17.00
CA GLU A 69 5.97 -35.34 16.00
C GLU A 69 5.28 -34.95 14.67
N VAL A 70 4.56 -33.82 14.65
CA VAL A 70 3.73 -33.42 13.52
C VAL A 70 4.03 -32.00 13.11
N VAL A 71 4.15 -31.78 11.82
CA VAL A 71 4.27 -30.44 11.21
C VAL A 71 2.98 -30.12 10.46
N SER A 72 2.37 -28.98 10.78
CA SER A 72 1.24 -28.46 10.00
C SER A 72 1.77 -27.59 8.87
N ILE A 73 1.39 -27.92 7.63
CA ILE A 73 1.89 -27.35 6.39
C ILE A 73 0.75 -26.62 5.70
N ALA A 74 0.94 -25.34 5.42
CA ALA A 74 0.05 -24.55 4.60
C ALA A 74 0.42 -24.76 3.12
N VAL A 75 -0.44 -25.38 2.35
CA VAL A 75 -0.19 -25.72 0.94
C VAL A 75 -0.45 -24.50 0.06
N LEU A 76 0.50 -24.21 -0.85
CA LEU A 76 0.49 -23.02 -1.72
C LEU A 76 0.11 -23.33 -3.17
N SER A 77 -0.03 -24.60 -3.52
CA SER A 77 -0.42 -25.01 -4.87
C SER A 77 -1.95 -24.97 -5.03
N ASP A 78 -2.42 -24.60 -6.23
CA ASP A 78 -3.85 -24.37 -6.48
C ASP A 78 -4.66 -25.68 -6.54
N GLU A 79 -4.13 -26.73 -7.12
CA GLU A 79 -4.78 -28.03 -7.29
C GLU A 79 -3.80 -29.16 -6.90
N PRO A 80 -3.49 -29.30 -5.60
CA PRO A 80 -2.54 -30.32 -5.16
C PRO A 80 -3.17 -31.71 -5.17
N ASP A 81 -2.44 -32.71 -5.66
CA ASP A 81 -2.81 -34.14 -5.55
C ASP A 81 -2.19 -34.74 -4.29
N ILE A 82 -2.54 -34.18 -3.15
CA ILE A 82 -2.04 -34.59 -1.85
C ILE A 82 -3.10 -35.44 -1.13
N HIS A 83 -2.68 -36.58 -0.62
CA HIS A 83 -3.53 -37.50 0.15
C HIS A 83 -2.76 -38.09 1.34
N GLU A 84 -3.45 -38.82 2.19
CA GLU A 84 -2.81 -39.54 3.29
C GLU A 84 -1.80 -40.56 2.71
N GLY A 85 -0.58 -40.53 3.23
CA GLY A 85 0.53 -41.35 2.74
C GLY A 85 1.44 -40.66 1.73
N THR A 86 1.07 -39.48 1.19
CA THR A 86 1.95 -38.69 0.31
C THR A 86 3.25 -38.34 1.02
N GLU A 87 4.38 -38.50 0.34
CA GLU A 87 5.70 -38.11 0.84
C GLU A 87 5.89 -36.59 0.72
N VAL A 88 6.48 -35.99 1.72
CA VAL A 88 6.84 -34.56 1.76
C VAL A 88 8.30 -34.41 2.16
N ARG A 89 9.04 -33.57 1.46
CA ARG A 89 10.49 -33.36 1.63
C ARG A 89 10.80 -31.97 2.10
N ARG A 90 11.79 -31.85 2.95
CA ARG A 90 12.38 -30.58 3.32
C ARG A 90 13.23 -30.04 2.18
N THR A 91 13.08 -28.74 1.90
CA THR A 91 13.94 -28.06 0.92
C THR A 91 15.15 -27.39 1.56
N GLY A 92 15.15 -27.22 2.89
CA GLY A 92 16.17 -26.43 3.62
C GLY A 92 16.13 -24.94 3.28
N ARG A 93 15.10 -24.46 2.59
CA ARG A 93 14.95 -23.07 2.17
C ARG A 93 13.72 -22.44 2.78
N ILE A 94 13.83 -21.19 3.19
CA ILE A 94 12.70 -20.38 3.62
C ILE A 94 11.97 -19.87 2.38
N VAL A 95 10.65 -19.72 2.46
CA VAL A 95 9.83 -19.19 1.38
C VAL A 95 10.36 -17.86 0.90
N SER A 96 10.67 -17.78 -0.38
CA SER A 96 11.29 -16.63 -1.03
C SER A 96 10.61 -16.32 -2.36
N VAL A 97 10.68 -15.06 -2.77
CA VAL A 97 10.14 -14.59 -4.05
C VAL A 97 11.23 -14.00 -4.93
N PRO A 98 11.09 -14.10 -6.26
CA PRO A 98 11.99 -13.42 -7.17
C PRO A 98 11.86 -11.92 -7.01
N VAL A 99 12.99 -11.22 -7.10
CA VAL A 99 13.08 -9.77 -7.01
C VAL A 99 13.95 -9.21 -8.14
N GLY A 100 13.65 -8.01 -8.60
CA GLY A 100 14.41 -7.38 -9.67
C GLY A 100 13.60 -6.40 -10.49
N GLU A 101 14.29 -5.61 -11.30
CA GLU A 101 13.67 -4.63 -12.21
C GLU A 101 12.81 -5.32 -13.31
N ALA A 102 13.09 -6.59 -13.61
CA ALA A 102 12.31 -7.39 -14.57
C ALA A 102 10.84 -7.59 -14.15
N LEU A 103 10.51 -7.30 -12.88
CA LEU A 103 9.13 -7.34 -12.37
C LEU A 103 8.32 -6.10 -12.75
N LEU A 104 8.96 -4.99 -13.11
CA LEU A 104 8.25 -3.77 -13.50
C LEU A 104 7.38 -4.01 -14.75
N GLY A 105 6.16 -3.52 -14.72
CA GLY A 105 5.18 -3.72 -15.80
C GLY A 105 4.51 -5.08 -15.79
N ARG A 106 4.75 -5.93 -14.79
CA ARG A 106 4.26 -7.29 -14.71
C ARG A 106 3.17 -7.48 -13.66
N VAL A 107 2.32 -8.46 -13.89
CA VAL A 107 1.35 -8.96 -12.91
C VAL A 107 1.79 -10.37 -12.52
N VAL A 108 2.02 -10.56 -11.23
CA VAL A 108 2.58 -11.79 -10.67
C VAL A 108 1.71 -12.37 -9.56
N HIS A 109 1.79 -13.68 -9.41
CA HIS A 109 1.19 -14.42 -8.30
C HIS A 109 1.96 -14.19 -6.99
N ALA A 110 1.39 -14.64 -5.88
CA ALA A 110 1.98 -14.52 -4.53
C ALA A 110 3.42 -15.07 -4.40
N LEU A 111 3.80 -16.05 -5.20
CA LEU A 111 5.16 -16.59 -5.26
C LEU A 111 6.04 -15.96 -6.35
N GLY A 112 5.57 -14.89 -7.01
CA GLY A 112 6.30 -14.17 -8.04
C GLY A 112 6.23 -14.77 -9.45
N GLY A 113 5.44 -15.84 -9.65
CA GLY A 113 5.16 -16.39 -10.98
C GLY A 113 4.31 -15.42 -11.83
N PRO A 114 4.59 -15.24 -13.14
CA PRO A 114 3.82 -14.33 -13.99
C PRO A 114 2.42 -14.89 -14.27
N ILE A 115 1.40 -14.03 -14.19
CA ILE A 115 0.01 -14.37 -14.52
C ILE A 115 -0.58 -13.47 -15.62
N ASP A 116 0.24 -12.61 -16.22
CA ASP A 116 -0.14 -11.62 -17.23
C ASP A 116 -0.02 -12.11 -18.68
N GLY A 117 0.35 -13.37 -18.89
CA GLY A 117 0.50 -13.95 -20.24
C GLY A 117 1.71 -13.43 -21.04
N LYS A 118 2.57 -12.58 -20.44
CA LYS A 118 3.74 -11.98 -21.11
C LYS A 118 5.00 -12.87 -21.08
N GLY A 119 4.86 -14.16 -20.73
CA GLY A 119 5.97 -15.09 -20.63
C GLY A 119 6.77 -15.00 -19.32
N PRO A 120 7.82 -15.84 -19.17
CA PRO A 120 8.61 -15.94 -17.93
C PRO A 120 9.33 -14.63 -17.59
N ILE A 121 9.58 -14.44 -16.29
CA ILE A 121 10.31 -13.28 -15.77
C ILE A 121 11.71 -13.75 -15.38
N ASN A 122 12.74 -13.16 -15.95
CA ASN A 122 14.14 -13.51 -15.67
C ASN A 122 14.66 -12.68 -14.51
N CYS A 123 14.35 -13.09 -13.28
CA CYS A 123 14.97 -12.56 -12.08
C CYS A 123 16.13 -13.46 -11.65
N THR A 124 17.28 -12.87 -11.35
CA THR A 124 18.48 -13.56 -10.87
C THR A 124 18.56 -13.64 -9.36
N GLU A 125 17.84 -12.77 -8.66
CA GLU A 125 17.85 -12.65 -7.21
C GLU A 125 16.51 -13.11 -6.64
N THR A 126 16.56 -13.71 -5.45
CA THR A 126 15.38 -14.07 -4.65
C THR A 126 15.51 -13.49 -3.25
N ARG A 127 14.38 -13.25 -2.60
CA ARG A 127 14.34 -12.66 -1.27
C ARG A 127 13.32 -13.38 -0.41
N PRO A 128 13.65 -13.70 0.88
CA PRO A 128 12.67 -14.23 1.81
C PRO A 128 11.49 -13.29 1.94
N ILE A 129 10.28 -13.86 1.97
CA ILE A 129 9.05 -13.05 2.12
C ILE A 129 8.96 -12.44 3.51
N GLU A 130 9.51 -13.09 4.53
CA GLU A 130 9.60 -12.55 5.88
C GLU A 130 11.01 -12.05 6.15
N ALA A 131 11.10 -10.82 6.61
CA ALA A 131 12.33 -10.16 7.01
C ALA A 131 12.08 -9.23 8.20
N GLU A 132 13.10 -8.96 8.97
CA GLU A 132 13.03 -8.01 10.07
C GLU A 132 12.86 -6.57 9.56
N ALA A 133 12.02 -5.80 10.24
CA ALA A 133 11.86 -4.39 9.97
C ALA A 133 13.17 -3.62 10.26
N PRO A 134 13.45 -2.51 9.54
CA PRO A 134 14.59 -1.65 9.86
C PRO A 134 14.54 -1.18 11.31
N GLY A 135 15.62 -1.43 12.07
CA GLY A 135 15.75 -0.96 13.44
C GLY A 135 15.82 0.58 13.55
N ILE A 136 15.69 1.10 14.77
CA ILE A 136 15.60 2.55 15.04
C ILE A 136 16.77 3.34 14.45
N ILE A 137 18.00 2.82 14.57
CA ILE A 137 19.22 3.48 14.10
C ILE A 137 19.25 3.63 12.57
N ARG A 138 18.62 2.70 11.84
CA ARG A 138 18.59 2.72 10.38
C ARG A 138 17.52 3.67 9.82
N ARG A 139 16.58 4.12 10.65
CA ARG A 139 15.47 4.97 10.20
C ARG A 139 15.86 6.43 10.15
N LYS A 140 15.34 7.13 9.16
CA LYS A 140 15.38 8.58 9.02
C LYS A 140 13.97 9.13 9.22
N SER A 141 13.87 10.34 9.80
CA SER A 141 12.60 11.05 9.92
C SER A 141 11.99 11.34 8.57
N VAL A 142 10.67 11.16 8.46
CA VAL A 142 9.90 11.43 7.24
C VAL A 142 9.74 12.94 7.05
N SER A 143 10.24 13.46 5.93
CA SER A 143 10.20 14.90 5.60
C SER A 143 10.00 15.19 4.10
N VAL A 144 10.08 14.18 3.24
CA VAL A 144 9.87 14.34 1.80
C VAL A 144 8.43 13.98 1.47
N PRO A 145 7.65 14.83 0.78
CA PRO A 145 6.27 14.52 0.45
C PRO A 145 6.15 13.38 -0.55
N LEU A 146 5.19 12.49 -0.31
CA LEU A 146 4.61 11.61 -1.33
C LEU A 146 3.33 12.27 -1.82
N GLN A 147 3.39 12.87 -2.99
CA GLN A 147 2.24 13.59 -3.57
C GLN A 147 1.24 12.59 -4.13
N THR A 148 0.01 12.61 -3.63
CA THR A 148 -1.06 11.74 -4.12
C THR A 148 -1.72 12.29 -5.38
N GLY A 149 -1.61 13.59 -5.61
CA GLY A 149 -2.33 14.30 -6.67
C GLY A 149 -3.81 14.52 -6.35
N ILE A 150 -4.22 14.22 -5.11
CA ILE A 150 -5.59 14.40 -4.62
C ILE A 150 -5.63 15.62 -3.72
N LYS A 151 -6.36 16.66 -4.14
CA LYS A 151 -6.42 17.95 -3.45
C LYS A 151 -6.72 17.83 -1.96
N ALA A 152 -7.71 17.04 -1.60
CA ALA A 152 -8.13 16.85 -0.22
C ALA A 152 -7.06 16.17 0.65
N ILE A 153 -6.26 15.27 0.09
CA ILE A 153 -5.20 14.55 0.81
C ILE A 153 -3.96 15.44 0.93
N ASP A 154 -3.43 15.90 -0.21
CA ASP A 154 -2.16 16.64 -0.24
C ASP A 154 -2.24 17.95 0.57
N SER A 155 -3.45 18.54 0.69
CA SER A 155 -3.67 19.76 1.46
C SER A 155 -3.92 19.53 2.95
N MET A 156 -4.75 18.55 3.33
CA MET A 156 -5.24 18.41 4.72
C MET A 156 -4.64 17.21 5.47
N ILE A 157 -4.19 16.17 4.74
CA ILE A 157 -3.71 14.89 5.28
C ILE A 157 -2.45 14.46 4.51
N PRO A 158 -1.38 15.28 4.51
CA PRO A 158 -0.23 15.03 3.67
C PRO A 158 0.51 13.76 4.06
N ILE A 159 0.98 13.02 3.05
CA ILE A 159 1.72 11.77 3.21
C ILE A 159 3.20 12.01 2.88
N GLY A 160 4.08 11.48 3.71
CA GLY A 160 5.53 11.53 3.47
C GLY A 160 6.10 10.21 2.97
N ARG A 161 7.20 10.26 2.24
CA ARG A 161 7.94 9.07 1.79
C ARG A 161 8.50 8.31 2.99
N GLY A 162 8.08 7.07 3.15
CA GLY A 162 8.41 6.23 4.31
C GLY A 162 7.32 6.18 5.39
N GLN A 163 6.20 6.87 5.19
CA GLN A 163 5.05 6.87 6.11
C GLN A 163 4.12 5.69 5.82
N ARG A 164 3.39 5.27 6.86
CA ARG A 164 2.28 4.30 6.77
C ARG A 164 0.98 5.07 6.97
N GLU A 165 0.21 5.24 5.91
CA GLU A 165 -1.06 5.97 5.96
C GLU A 165 -2.21 5.04 5.60
N LEU A 166 -3.10 4.80 6.55
CA LEU A 166 -4.24 3.91 6.39
C LEU A 166 -5.35 4.56 5.56
N ILE A 167 -5.88 3.84 4.58
CA ILE A 167 -7.12 4.21 3.87
C ILE A 167 -8.24 3.33 4.41
N ILE A 168 -9.22 3.92 5.09
CA ILE A 168 -10.26 3.19 5.80
C ILE A 168 -11.66 3.71 5.44
N GLY A 169 -12.63 2.82 5.35
CA GLY A 169 -14.04 3.14 5.07
C GLY A 169 -14.82 1.93 4.56
N ASP A 170 -16.12 2.11 4.40
CA ASP A 170 -17.04 1.05 3.96
C ASP A 170 -16.78 0.61 2.52
N ARG A 171 -17.44 -0.46 2.09
CA ARG A 171 -17.39 -0.94 0.71
C ARG A 171 -17.80 0.17 -0.27
N GLN A 172 -17.12 0.22 -1.42
CA GLN A 172 -17.43 1.11 -2.54
C GLN A 172 -17.36 2.62 -2.22
N THR A 173 -16.70 3.03 -1.14
CA THR A 173 -16.47 4.45 -0.81
C THR A 173 -15.31 5.10 -1.57
N GLY A 174 -14.60 4.34 -2.42
CA GLY A 174 -13.54 4.87 -3.26
C GLY A 174 -12.10 4.63 -2.75
N LYS A 175 -11.88 3.74 -1.77
CA LYS A 175 -10.55 3.41 -1.21
C LYS A 175 -9.53 3.04 -2.29
N THR A 176 -9.86 2.04 -3.10
CA THR A 176 -9.02 1.59 -4.23
C THR A 176 -8.77 2.72 -5.24
N SER A 177 -9.75 3.60 -5.48
CA SER A 177 -9.59 4.73 -6.41
C SER A 177 -8.52 5.71 -5.92
N ILE A 178 -8.48 6.02 -4.62
CA ILE A 178 -7.43 6.86 -4.02
C ILE A 178 -6.05 6.22 -4.22
N ALA A 179 -5.91 4.92 -3.98
CA ALA A 179 -4.66 4.21 -4.17
C ALA A 179 -4.19 4.25 -5.64
N ILE A 180 -5.10 4.01 -6.59
CA ILE A 180 -4.81 4.04 -8.02
C ILE A 180 -4.43 5.45 -8.48
N ASP A 181 -5.15 6.50 -8.06
CA ASP A 181 -4.82 7.88 -8.37
C ASP A 181 -3.44 8.26 -7.83
N THR A 182 -3.11 7.78 -6.62
CA THR A 182 -1.77 7.99 -6.03
C THR A 182 -0.69 7.32 -6.86
N ILE A 183 -0.91 6.08 -7.34
CA ILE A 183 0.04 5.39 -8.23
C ILE A 183 0.21 6.16 -9.55
N ILE A 184 -0.89 6.57 -10.19
CA ILE A 184 -0.86 7.33 -11.44
C ILE A 184 -0.06 8.62 -11.27
N ASN A 185 -0.18 9.29 -10.14
CA ASN A 185 0.52 10.53 -9.84
C ASN A 185 2.03 10.36 -9.61
N GLN A 186 2.55 9.15 -9.49
CA GLN A 186 4.00 8.92 -9.32
C GLN A 186 4.78 8.99 -10.64
N ARG A 187 4.11 9.13 -11.77
CA ARG A 187 4.77 9.25 -13.08
C ARG A 187 5.79 10.39 -13.10
N GLY A 188 7.05 10.06 -13.40
CA GLY A 188 8.14 11.03 -13.46
C GLY A 188 8.68 11.52 -12.12
N LYS A 189 8.28 10.89 -10.99
CA LYS A 189 8.72 11.28 -9.64
C LYS A 189 9.74 10.31 -9.02
N ASP A 190 10.29 9.40 -9.81
CA ASP A 190 11.27 8.38 -9.39
C ASP A 190 10.79 7.55 -8.18
N VAL A 191 9.50 7.16 -8.19
CA VAL A 191 8.87 6.29 -7.20
C VAL A 191 8.40 5.02 -7.88
N ILE A 192 8.85 3.88 -7.37
CA ILE A 192 8.39 2.56 -7.81
C ILE A 192 7.12 2.21 -7.04
N CYS A 193 6.14 1.68 -7.74
CA CYS A 193 4.85 1.33 -7.14
C CYS A 193 4.66 -0.18 -7.10
N ILE A 194 4.13 -0.68 -5.98
CA ILE A 194 3.73 -2.08 -5.83
C ILE A 194 2.28 -2.11 -5.38
N TYR A 195 1.42 -2.70 -6.19
CA TYR A 195 0.02 -2.89 -5.84
C TYR A 195 -0.22 -4.34 -5.46
N VAL A 196 -0.57 -4.58 -4.20
CA VAL A 196 -0.82 -5.92 -3.67
C VAL A 196 -2.34 -6.15 -3.58
N ALA A 197 -2.87 -6.96 -4.48
CA ALA A 197 -4.27 -7.37 -4.50
C ALA A 197 -4.46 -8.63 -3.64
N ILE A 198 -5.17 -8.50 -2.52
CA ILE A 198 -5.35 -9.59 -1.54
C ILE A 198 -6.78 -10.12 -1.61
N GLY A 199 -6.96 -11.35 -2.07
CA GLY A 199 -8.27 -11.98 -2.18
C GLY A 199 -9.25 -11.18 -3.05
N GLN A 200 -8.76 -10.51 -4.10
CA GLN A 200 -9.58 -9.73 -5.01
C GLN A 200 -10.11 -10.60 -6.16
N LYS A 201 -11.22 -10.15 -6.77
CA LYS A 201 -11.73 -10.80 -7.98
C LYS A 201 -10.78 -10.55 -9.15
N ASN A 202 -10.48 -11.57 -9.96
CA ASN A 202 -9.61 -11.44 -11.13
C ASN A 202 -10.10 -10.34 -12.11
N SER A 203 -11.41 -10.17 -12.26
CA SER A 203 -11.99 -9.11 -13.09
C SER A 203 -11.63 -7.70 -12.59
N LEU A 204 -11.55 -7.50 -11.27
CA LEU A 204 -11.15 -6.21 -10.69
C LEU A 204 -9.66 -5.97 -10.90
N VAL A 205 -8.82 -6.97 -10.70
CA VAL A 205 -7.37 -6.87 -10.95
C VAL A 205 -7.09 -6.55 -12.42
N ALA A 206 -7.80 -7.20 -13.35
CA ALA A 206 -7.70 -6.91 -14.78
C ALA A 206 -8.08 -5.45 -15.10
N GLN A 207 -9.17 -4.95 -14.52
CA GLN A 207 -9.62 -3.56 -14.69
C GLN A 207 -8.62 -2.53 -14.12
N ILE A 208 -8.00 -2.82 -12.97
CA ILE A 208 -6.96 -1.99 -12.38
C ILE A 208 -5.73 -1.98 -13.29
N THR A 209 -5.30 -3.15 -13.76
CA THR A 209 -4.16 -3.29 -14.70
C THR A 209 -4.39 -2.47 -15.96
N GLU A 210 -5.58 -2.57 -16.57
CA GLU A 210 -5.94 -1.79 -17.75
C GLU A 210 -5.93 -0.28 -17.48
N THR A 211 -6.44 0.15 -16.30
CA THR A 211 -6.45 1.56 -15.89
C THR A 211 -5.03 2.10 -15.75
N LEU A 212 -4.15 1.38 -15.07
CA LEU A 212 -2.76 1.75 -14.89
C LEU A 212 -1.99 1.74 -16.23
N GLN A 213 -2.30 0.79 -17.12
CA GLN A 213 -1.69 0.72 -18.45
C GLN A 213 -2.09 1.91 -19.31
N LYS A 214 -3.38 2.28 -19.34
CA LYS A 214 -3.87 3.46 -20.06
C LYS A 214 -3.25 4.77 -19.56
N ALA A 215 -2.96 4.84 -18.26
CA ALA A 215 -2.28 5.98 -17.65
C ALA A 215 -0.75 5.96 -17.85
N GLY A 216 -0.16 4.90 -18.43
CA GLY A 216 1.28 4.72 -18.54
C GLY A 216 1.96 4.51 -17.18
N ALA A 217 1.22 4.03 -16.19
CA ALA A 217 1.73 3.81 -14.84
C ALA A 217 2.32 2.40 -14.64
N MET A 218 2.07 1.48 -15.57
CA MET A 218 2.64 0.12 -15.48
C MET A 218 4.17 0.12 -15.63
N ASP A 219 4.77 1.11 -16.31
CA ASP A 219 6.22 1.17 -16.52
C ASP A 219 7.03 1.19 -15.21
N TYR A 220 6.43 1.67 -14.13
CA TYR A 220 7.04 1.76 -12.80
C TYR A 220 6.23 1.01 -11.73
N THR A 221 5.30 0.15 -12.14
CA THR A 221 4.40 -0.57 -11.21
C THR A 221 4.53 -2.08 -11.34
N VAL A 222 4.53 -2.78 -10.22
CA VAL A 222 4.38 -4.23 -10.10
C VAL A 222 3.03 -4.51 -9.45
N ILE A 223 2.25 -5.45 -10.02
CA ILE A 223 1.01 -5.93 -9.40
C ILE A 223 1.28 -7.33 -8.87
N VAL A 224 1.10 -7.54 -7.56
CA VAL A 224 1.20 -8.84 -6.90
C VAL A 224 -0.21 -9.25 -6.48
N CYS A 225 -0.68 -10.39 -6.93
CA CYS A 225 -2.09 -10.76 -6.80
C CYS A 225 -2.26 -12.12 -6.14
N SER A 226 -3.25 -12.21 -5.25
CA SER A 226 -3.93 -13.44 -4.90
C SER A 226 -5.43 -13.29 -5.14
N SER A 227 -6.00 -14.25 -5.84
CA SER A 227 -7.42 -14.28 -6.19
C SER A 227 -8.29 -14.61 -4.97
N ALA A 228 -9.56 -14.22 -5.02
CA ALA A 228 -10.56 -14.60 -4.02
C ALA A 228 -10.91 -16.11 -4.05
N SER A 229 -10.57 -16.80 -5.14
CA SER A 229 -10.76 -18.26 -5.27
C SER A 229 -9.56 -19.08 -4.77
N GLU A 230 -8.41 -18.45 -4.55
CA GLU A 230 -7.23 -19.12 -4.05
C GLU A 230 -7.34 -19.44 -2.56
N SER A 231 -6.54 -20.42 -2.11
CA SER A 231 -6.53 -20.90 -0.74
C SER A 231 -6.12 -19.82 0.27
N ALA A 232 -6.55 -19.95 1.52
CA ALA A 232 -6.18 -19.00 2.58
C ALA A 232 -4.65 -18.85 2.79
N PRO A 233 -3.81 -19.90 2.68
CA PRO A 233 -2.37 -19.77 2.72
C PRO A 233 -1.79 -18.82 1.67
N VAL A 234 -2.26 -18.87 0.44
CA VAL A 234 -1.78 -18.00 -0.66
C VAL A 234 -2.16 -16.54 -0.38
N GLN A 235 -3.40 -16.30 0.06
CA GLN A 235 -3.86 -14.96 0.46
C GLN A 235 -3.07 -14.41 1.67
N TYR A 236 -2.63 -15.30 2.58
CA TYR A 236 -1.82 -14.94 3.72
C TYR A 236 -0.42 -14.46 3.34
N ILE A 237 0.25 -15.10 2.39
CA ILE A 237 1.63 -14.75 2.04
C ILE A 237 1.76 -13.55 1.10
N VAL A 238 0.75 -13.26 0.28
CA VAL A 238 0.85 -12.25 -0.80
C VAL A 238 1.30 -10.86 -0.34
N PRO A 239 0.85 -10.30 0.81
CA PRO A 239 1.34 -8.98 1.24
C PRO A 239 2.82 -9.01 1.66
N TYR A 240 3.30 -10.10 2.23
CA TYR A 240 4.72 -10.27 2.55
C TYR A 240 5.58 -10.39 1.29
N SER A 241 5.07 -11.07 0.26
CA SER A 241 5.72 -11.18 -1.05
C SER A 241 5.90 -9.80 -1.70
N GLY A 242 4.83 -9.00 -1.75
CA GLY A 242 4.89 -7.62 -2.23
C GLY A 242 5.85 -6.75 -1.41
N CYS A 243 5.87 -6.92 -0.09
CA CYS A 243 6.79 -6.21 0.79
C CYS A 243 8.25 -6.59 0.53
N ALA A 244 8.57 -7.87 0.32
CA ALA A 244 9.92 -8.33 -0.02
C ALA A 244 10.41 -7.75 -1.36
N MET A 245 9.51 -7.63 -2.37
CA MET A 245 9.81 -6.95 -3.62
C MET A 245 10.07 -5.45 -3.41
N ALA A 246 9.30 -4.79 -2.55
CA ALA A 246 9.50 -3.38 -2.20
C ALA A 246 10.86 -3.13 -1.52
N GLU A 247 11.25 -4.01 -0.62
CA GLU A 247 12.53 -3.91 0.10
C GLU A 247 13.74 -4.01 -0.83
N TYR A 248 13.66 -4.80 -1.89
CA TYR A 248 14.71 -4.88 -2.90
C TYR A 248 15.01 -3.51 -3.51
N PHE A 249 13.98 -2.75 -3.89
CA PHE A 249 14.15 -1.42 -4.47
C PHE A 249 14.58 -0.40 -3.42
N ARG A 250 14.05 -0.47 -2.19
CA ARG A 250 14.49 0.40 -1.09
C ARG A 250 15.97 0.24 -0.80
N GLU A 251 16.50 -0.98 -0.77
CA GLU A 251 17.92 -1.24 -0.51
C GLU A 251 18.82 -0.76 -1.65
N LYS A 252 18.28 -0.57 -2.85
CA LYS A 252 18.94 0.11 -3.96
C LYS A 252 18.81 1.64 -3.92
N GLY A 253 18.34 2.19 -2.81
CA GLY A 253 18.18 3.63 -2.61
C GLY A 253 16.97 4.24 -3.31
N LYS A 254 16.02 3.42 -3.80
CA LYS A 254 14.81 3.90 -4.46
C LYS A 254 13.69 4.16 -3.45
N ASP A 255 12.80 5.10 -3.78
CA ASP A 255 11.56 5.30 -3.06
C ASP A 255 10.47 4.39 -3.63
N VAL A 256 9.74 3.72 -2.75
CA VAL A 256 8.69 2.76 -3.12
C VAL A 256 7.37 3.16 -2.47
N LEU A 257 6.31 3.09 -3.25
CA LEU A 257 4.93 3.14 -2.78
C LEU A 257 4.35 1.72 -2.81
N ILE A 258 3.92 1.19 -1.68
CA ILE A 258 3.23 -0.09 -1.62
C ILE A 258 1.79 0.08 -1.15
N VAL A 259 0.86 -0.49 -1.89
CA VAL A 259 -0.57 -0.51 -1.56
C VAL A 259 -0.97 -1.93 -1.18
N TYR A 260 -1.68 -2.10 -0.08
CA TYR A 260 -2.25 -3.39 0.34
C TYR A 260 -3.78 -3.34 0.24
N ASP A 261 -4.37 -3.88 -0.80
CA ASP A 261 -5.82 -3.86 -1.06
C ASP A 261 -6.41 -5.28 -0.98
N ASP A 262 -6.98 -5.73 0.15
CA ASP A 262 -7.08 -5.06 1.46
C ASP A 262 -6.59 -5.97 2.61
N LEU A 263 -6.15 -5.35 3.69
CA LEU A 263 -5.70 -6.06 4.89
C LEU A 263 -6.84 -6.67 5.71
N SER A 264 -8.10 -6.28 5.49
CA SER A 264 -9.26 -6.94 6.11
C SER A 264 -9.38 -8.38 5.62
N LYS A 265 -9.22 -8.61 4.31
CA LYS A 265 -9.20 -9.96 3.73
C LYS A 265 -7.97 -10.75 4.16
N HIS A 266 -6.81 -10.09 4.27
CA HIS A 266 -5.61 -10.70 4.83
C HIS A 266 -5.85 -11.27 6.24
N ALA A 267 -6.49 -10.48 7.11
CA ALA A 267 -6.86 -10.93 8.46
C ALA A 267 -7.83 -12.10 8.42
N VAL A 268 -8.82 -12.08 7.52
CA VAL A 268 -9.78 -13.18 7.34
C VAL A 268 -9.08 -14.47 6.88
N ALA A 269 -8.16 -14.38 5.92
CA ALA A 269 -7.35 -15.51 5.46
C ALA A 269 -6.51 -16.08 6.61
N TYR A 270 -5.86 -15.22 7.40
CA TYR A 270 -5.09 -15.66 8.57
C TYR A 270 -5.95 -16.29 9.65
N ARG A 271 -7.17 -15.79 9.88
CA ARG A 271 -8.15 -16.42 10.79
C ARG A 271 -8.52 -17.82 10.31
N ALA A 272 -8.85 -17.97 9.01
CA ALA A 272 -9.17 -19.27 8.43
C ALA A 272 -8.01 -20.26 8.59
N LEU A 273 -6.80 -19.85 8.22
CA LEU A 273 -5.58 -20.64 8.38
C LEU A 273 -5.37 -21.08 9.84
N SER A 274 -5.50 -20.14 10.79
CA SER A 274 -5.28 -20.39 12.22
C SER A 274 -6.30 -21.36 12.80
N LEU A 275 -7.57 -21.28 12.39
CA LEU A 275 -8.61 -22.21 12.81
C LEU A 275 -8.38 -23.62 12.25
N LEU A 276 -7.94 -23.72 10.99
CA LEU A 276 -7.63 -25.02 10.35
C LEU A 276 -6.46 -25.74 11.04
N ILE A 277 -5.44 -25.01 11.48
CA ILE A 277 -4.33 -25.59 12.28
C ILE A 277 -4.66 -25.69 13.77
N ARG A 278 -5.92 -25.42 14.17
CA ARG A 278 -6.46 -25.52 15.54
C ARG A 278 -5.79 -24.61 16.57
N ARG A 279 -5.32 -23.43 16.16
CA ARG A 279 -4.92 -22.41 17.13
C ARG A 279 -6.14 -21.88 17.88
N PRO A 280 -6.02 -21.61 19.19
CA PRO A 280 -7.16 -21.13 19.99
C PRO A 280 -7.65 -19.77 19.48
N PRO A 281 -8.96 -19.61 19.20
CA PRO A 281 -9.52 -18.35 18.76
C PRO A 281 -9.65 -17.34 19.91
N GLY A 282 -9.43 -16.06 19.60
CA GLY A 282 -9.71 -14.93 20.47
C GLY A 282 -10.95 -14.13 20.04
N ARG A 283 -10.87 -12.80 20.17
CA ARG A 283 -11.95 -11.87 19.77
C ARG A 283 -12.31 -12.05 18.28
N GLU A 284 -13.60 -12.13 17.96
CA GLU A 284 -14.13 -12.33 16.60
C GLU A 284 -13.53 -13.56 15.89
N ALA A 285 -13.14 -14.58 16.67
CA ALA A 285 -12.45 -15.78 16.22
C ALA A 285 -11.06 -15.55 15.58
N TYR A 286 -10.48 -14.36 15.68
CA TYR A 286 -9.09 -14.12 15.27
C TYR A 286 -8.12 -14.74 16.28
N PRO A 287 -6.95 -15.23 15.83
CA PRO A 287 -5.92 -15.69 16.74
C PRO A 287 -5.33 -14.54 17.53
N GLY A 288 -4.76 -14.82 18.71
CA GLY A 288 -4.24 -13.80 19.62
C GLY A 288 -3.09 -12.95 19.05
N ASP A 289 -2.40 -13.44 18.01
CA ASP A 289 -1.28 -12.78 17.34
C ASP A 289 -1.67 -11.99 16.08
N VAL A 290 -2.98 -11.76 15.83
CA VAL A 290 -3.42 -11.01 14.64
C VAL A 290 -2.91 -9.56 14.60
N PHE A 291 -2.64 -8.95 15.76
CA PHE A 291 -1.96 -7.65 15.81
C PHE A 291 -0.55 -7.76 15.22
N TYR A 292 0.19 -8.79 15.60
CA TYR A 292 1.54 -9.03 15.12
C TYR A 292 1.59 -9.34 13.61
N LEU A 293 0.54 -9.97 13.06
CA LEU A 293 0.39 -10.19 11.62
C LEU A 293 0.58 -8.89 10.82
N HIS A 294 -0.13 -7.84 11.18
CA HIS A 294 -0.08 -6.56 10.47
C HIS A 294 1.09 -5.69 10.92
N SER A 295 1.47 -5.71 12.21
CA SER A 295 2.56 -4.86 12.69
C SER A 295 3.91 -5.28 12.10
N ARG A 296 4.24 -6.57 12.03
CA ARG A 296 5.49 -7.06 11.41
C ARG A 296 5.56 -6.77 9.91
N LEU A 297 4.41 -6.68 9.21
CA LEU A 297 4.34 -6.28 7.81
C LEU A 297 4.57 -4.77 7.66
N LEU A 298 3.77 -3.97 8.38
CA LEU A 298 3.74 -2.51 8.21
C LEU A 298 4.97 -1.82 8.80
N GLU A 299 5.61 -2.38 9.82
CA GLU A 299 6.88 -1.85 10.37
C GLU A 299 8.06 -1.96 9.38
N ARG A 300 7.97 -2.79 8.34
CA ARG A 300 8.96 -2.86 7.26
C ARG A 300 8.93 -1.62 6.37
N ALA A 301 7.80 -0.90 6.33
CA ALA A 301 7.68 0.39 5.67
C ALA A 301 8.35 1.47 6.52
N ALA A 302 9.37 2.10 5.98
CA ALA A 302 10.15 3.13 6.65
C ALA A 302 11.00 3.92 5.64
N CYS A 303 11.42 5.11 6.03
CA CYS A 303 12.50 5.85 5.38
C CYS A 303 13.84 5.43 6.03
N VAL A 304 14.80 5.02 5.21
CA VAL A 304 16.12 4.55 5.66
C VAL A 304 17.15 5.66 5.49
N ALA A 305 18.06 5.77 6.46
CA ALA A 305 19.12 6.76 6.42
C ALA A 305 20.15 6.45 5.30
N PRO A 306 20.76 7.47 4.68
CA PRO A 306 21.69 7.31 3.55
C PRO A 306 22.85 6.35 3.85
N GLU A 307 23.33 6.31 5.10
CA GLU A 307 24.42 5.43 5.55
C GLU A 307 24.07 3.94 5.46
N TYR A 308 22.78 3.63 5.37
CA TYR A 308 22.25 2.27 5.28
C TYR A 308 21.59 1.98 3.92
N GLY A 309 21.96 2.74 2.87
CA GLY A 309 21.49 2.58 1.51
C GLY A 309 20.45 3.63 1.06
N GLY A 310 19.87 4.39 1.98
CA GLY A 310 18.82 5.36 1.65
C GLY A 310 17.52 4.67 1.22
N GLY A 311 16.69 5.41 0.48
CA GLY A 311 15.41 4.91 -0.01
C GLY A 311 14.30 4.86 1.05
N SER A 312 13.09 4.65 0.58
CA SER A 312 11.93 4.56 1.47
C SER A 312 10.89 3.58 0.96
N ILE A 313 10.07 3.04 1.87
CA ILE A 313 8.82 2.36 1.54
C ILE A 313 7.68 3.10 2.23
N THR A 314 6.80 3.69 1.43
CA THR A 314 5.55 4.29 1.89
C THR A 314 4.44 3.27 1.75
N ALA A 315 3.73 2.96 2.82
CA ALA A 315 2.66 1.97 2.80
C ALA A 315 1.28 2.64 2.85
N LEU A 316 0.40 2.24 1.95
CA LEU A 316 -1.02 2.56 1.94
C LEU A 316 -1.83 1.28 2.17
N PRO A 317 -1.95 0.81 3.42
CA PRO A 317 -2.88 -0.27 3.74
C PRO A 317 -4.32 0.20 3.58
N ILE A 318 -5.17 -0.69 3.06
CA ILE A 318 -6.61 -0.48 2.95
C ILE A 318 -7.31 -1.38 3.95
N ILE A 319 -8.24 -0.81 4.71
CA ILE A 319 -9.15 -1.53 5.61
C ILE A 319 -10.59 -1.24 5.22
N GLU A 320 -11.39 -2.30 5.18
CA GLU A 320 -12.82 -2.21 4.97
C GLU A 320 -13.56 -2.22 6.31
N THR A 321 -14.42 -1.22 6.52
CA THR A 321 -15.33 -1.15 7.66
C THR A 321 -16.74 -1.63 7.27
N GLN A 322 -17.56 -1.87 8.26
CA GLN A 322 -19.01 -2.13 8.12
C GLN A 322 -19.76 -1.04 8.87
N ALA A 323 -20.66 -0.34 8.17
CA ALA A 323 -21.45 0.77 8.72
C ALA A 323 -20.59 1.86 9.42
N GLY A 324 -19.40 2.13 8.91
CA GLY A 324 -18.49 3.14 9.47
C GLY A 324 -17.86 2.78 10.81
N ASP A 325 -18.00 1.52 11.29
CA ASP A 325 -17.46 1.12 12.59
C ASP A 325 -15.94 0.99 12.57
N VAL A 326 -15.26 2.02 13.03
CA VAL A 326 -13.80 2.05 13.22
C VAL A 326 -13.36 1.41 14.54
N SER A 327 -14.30 1.07 15.45
CA SER A 327 -14.02 0.46 16.74
C SER A 327 -13.92 -1.08 16.68
N ALA A 328 -14.22 -1.67 15.54
CA ALA A 328 -14.06 -3.09 15.27
C ALA A 328 -12.59 -3.53 15.44
N TYR A 329 -12.37 -4.82 15.64
CA TYR A 329 -11.08 -5.35 16.10
C TYR A 329 -9.92 -5.08 15.11
N ILE A 330 -10.10 -5.40 13.83
CA ILE A 330 -9.05 -5.21 12.83
C ILE A 330 -8.80 -3.72 12.52
N PRO A 331 -9.83 -2.87 12.29
CA PRO A 331 -9.64 -1.43 12.15
C PRO A 331 -8.83 -0.80 13.27
N THR A 332 -9.20 -1.05 14.53
CA THR A 332 -8.51 -0.53 15.71
C THR A 332 -7.03 -0.92 15.75
N ASN A 333 -6.71 -2.18 15.44
CA ASN A 333 -5.34 -2.66 15.38
C ASN A 333 -4.52 -1.90 14.32
N VAL A 334 -5.04 -1.77 13.10
CA VAL A 334 -4.29 -1.14 12.01
C VAL A 334 -4.16 0.38 12.20
N ILE A 335 -5.18 1.06 12.75
CA ILE A 335 -5.09 2.48 13.14
C ILE A 335 -3.94 2.70 14.14
N SER A 336 -3.74 1.78 15.08
CA SER A 336 -2.68 1.91 16.08
C SER A 336 -1.27 1.67 15.52
N ILE A 337 -1.15 0.82 14.47
CA ILE A 337 0.13 0.51 13.82
C ILE A 337 0.57 1.62 12.86
N THR A 338 -0.38 2.32 12.22
CA THR A 338 -0.12 3.31 11.18
C THR A 338 0.19 4.70 11.72
N ASP A 339 0.79 5.54 10.89
CA ASP A 339 1.18 6.93 11.21
C ASP A 339 0.06 7.94 10.89
N GLY A 340 -1.14 7.46 10.67
CA GLY A 340 -2.34 8.22 10.37
C GLY A 340 -3.34 7.43 9.57
N GLN A 341 -4.50 8.04 9.32
CA GLN A 341 -5.59 7.44 8.54
C GLN A 341 -6.35 8.47 7.71
N ILE A 342 -6.76 8.04 6.52
CA ILE A 342 -7.70 8.71 5.63
C ILE A 342 -9.02 7.98 5.73
N PHE A 343 -10.00 8.61 6.37
CA PHE A 343 -11.32 8.03 6.56
C PHE A 343 -12.28 8.46 5.46
N LEU A 344 -12.88 7.45 4.77
CA LEU A 344 -13.90 7.68 3.76
C LEU A 344 -15.29 7.37 4.32
N GLU A 345 -16.17 8.33 4.20
CA GLU A 345 -17.51 8.30 4.76
C GLU A 345 -18.57 8.01 3.67
N THR A 346 -19.44 7.05 3.96
CA THR A 346 -20.48 6.62 3.02
C THR A 346 -21.49 7.73 2.70
N GLU A 347 -21.85 8.55 3.69
CA GLU A 347 -22.77 9.68 3.52
C GLU A 347 -22.21 10.73 2.57
N LEU A 348 -20.92 11.08 2.69
CA LEU A 348 -20.25 11.99 1.76
C LEU A 348 -20.24 11.43 0.34
N PHE A 349 -19.97 10.12 0.21
CA PHE A 349 -19.97 9.48 -1.10
C PHE A 349 -21.34 9.54 -1.79
N HIS A 350 -22.41 9.28 -1.06
CA HIS A 350 -23.77 9.30 -1.59
C HIS A 350 -24.29 10.73 -1.84
N SER A 351 -23.81 11.71 -1.07
CA SER A 351 -24.12 13.13 -1.34
C SER A 351 -23.35 13.73 -2.52
N GLY A 352 -22.52 12.92 -3.20
CA GLY A 352 -21.78 13.35 -4.40
C GLY A 352 -20.46 14.04 -4.10
N ILE A 353 -19.99 14.07 -2.83
CA ILE A 353 -18.67 14.58 -2.46
C ILE A 353 -17.67 13.46 -2.70
N ARG A 354 -16.85 13.59 -3.75
CA ARG A 354 -15.87 12.59 -4.16
C ARG A 354 -14.52 13.24 -4.45
N PRO A 355 -13.43 12.81 -3.80
CA PRO A 355 -13.33 11.73 -2.82
C PRO A 355 -14.10 12.02 -1.53
N ALA A 356 -14.67 10.96 -0.95
CA ALA A 356 -15.54 11.05 0.24
C ALA A 356 -14.75 11.12 1.55
N ILE A 357 -13.71 11.94 1.59
CA ILE A 357 -12.79 12.04 2.72
C ILE A 357 -13.41 12.91 3.82
N ASN A 358 -13.47 12.37 5.03
CA ASN A 358 -13.83 13.15 6.22
C ASN A 358 -12.57 13.70 6.88
N PRO A 359 -12.24 15.00 6.75
CA PRO A 359 -11.03 15.57 7.32
C PRO A 359 -11.08 15.71 8.85
N GLY A 360 -12.27 15.65 9.47
CA GLY A 360 -12.43 15.76 10.92
C GLY A 360 -11.79 14.60 11.68
N ILE A 361 -11.94 13.38 11.16
CA ILE A 361 -11.41 12.13 11.76
C ILE A 361 -10.21 11.56 11.01
N SER A 362 -9.84 12.17 9.90
CA SER A 362 -8.61 11.83 9.17
C SER A 362 -7.42 12.57 9.75
N VAL A 363 -6.30 11.87 9.90
CA VAL A 363 -5.10 12.42 10.56
C VAL A 363 -3.85 11.92 9.84
N SER A 364 -2.88 12.82 9.62
CA SER A 364 -1.50 12.47 9.31
C SER A 364 -0.60 12.90 10.47
N ARG A 365 0.12 11.95 11.07
CA ARG A 365 1.04 12.27 12.18
C ARG A 365 2.33 12.95 11.70
N VAL A 366 2.67 12.85 10.41
CA VAL A 366 3.77 13.58 9.80
C VAL A 366 3.37 15.02 9.49
N GLY A 367 2.17 15.21 9.00
CA GLY A 367 1.58 16.53 8.77
C GLY A 367 2.41 17.43 7.86
N GLY A 368 2.50 18.71 8.19
CA GLY A 368 3.17 19.73 7.38
C GLY A 368 4.68 19.55 7.16
N ALA A 369 5.33 18.56 7.83
CA ALA A 369 6.71 18.18 7.52
C ALA A 369 6.80 17.48 6.14
N ALA A 370 5.70 16.85 5.70
CA ALA A 370 5.57 16.20 4.40
C ALA A 370 4.82 17.05 3.37
N GLN A 371 4.92 18.37 3.45
CA GLN A 371 4.36 19.28 2.47
C GLN A 371 5.43 20.18 1.86
N LEU A 372 5.30 20.48 0.57
CA LEU A 372 6.07 21.55 -0.05
C LEU A 372 5.65 22.91 0.51
N LYS A 373 6.60 23.86 0.52
CA LYS A 373 6.38 25.22 1.07
C LYS A 373 5.12 25.91 0.52
N PRO A 374 4.83 25.88 -0.80
CA PRO A 374 3.61 26.46 -1.34
C PRO A 374 2.33 25.85 -0.71
N MET A 375 2.21 24.53 -0.76
CA MET A 375 1.05 23.82 -0.23
C MET A 375 0.86 24.09 1.28
N LYS A 376 1.94 24.00 2.05
CA LYS A 376 1.91 24.26 3.50
C LYS A 376 1.39 25.66 3.84
N LYS A 377 1.72 26.66 3.01
CA LYS A 377 1.29 28.06 3.22
C LYS A 377 -0.19 28.26 2.91
N VAL A 378 -0.70 27.67 1.82
CA VAL A 378 -2.09 27.90 1.40
C VAL A 378 -3.09 26.99 2.10
N SER A 379 -2.67 25.82 2.57
CA SER A 379 -3.57 24.84 3.21
C SER A 379 -3.67 24.95 4.72
N GLY A 380 -2.90 25.86 5.36
CA GLY A 380 -2.81 25.92 6.82
C GLY A 380 -4.15 26.10 7.52
N GLU A 381 -5.05 26.88 6.97
CA GLU A 381 -6.39 27.14 7.53
C GLU A 381 -7.49 26.27 6.92
N LEU A 382 -7.22 25.58 5.81
CA LEU A 382 -8.22 24.87 5.01
C LEU A 382 -8.98 23.81 5.82
N LYS A 383 -8.26 23.03 6.61
CA LYS A 383 -8.85 21.98 7.44
C LYS A 383 -9.79 22.57 8.52
N LEU A 384 -9.40 23.69 9.11
CA LEU A 384 -10.21 24.39 10.10
C LEU A 384 -11.48 24.97 9.46
N LEU A 385 -11.34 25.67 8.32
CA LEU A 385 -12.48 26.25 7.59
C LEU A 385 -13.48 25.16 7.16
N TYR A 386 -12.98 24.04 6.66
CA TYR A 386 -13.84 22.90 6.29
C TYR A 386 -14.56 22.31 7.51
N SER A 387 -13.86 22.13 8.64
CA SER A 387 -14.47 21.58 9.85
C SER A 387 -15.55 22.50 10.40
N GLN A 388 -15.29 23.82 10.44
CA GLN A 388 -16.29 24.82 10.84
C GLN A 388 -17.52 24.81 9.91
N TYR A 389 -17.30 24.69 8.60
CA TYR A 389 -18.40 24.55 7.65
C TYR A 389 -19.27 23.34 7.97
N ARG A 390 -18.68 22.17 8.22
CA ARG A 390 -19.40 20.92 8.52
C ARG A 390 -20.26 21.07 9.79
N GLU A 391 -19.73 21.72 10.83
CA GLU A 391 -20.49 22.01 12.04
C GLU A 391 -21.66 22.96 11.76
N LEU A 392 -21.42 24.08 11.07
CA LEU A 392 -22.45 25.04 10.71
C LEU A 392 -23.50 24.45 9.78
N GLN A 393 -23.13 23.58 8.85
CA GLN A 393 -24.07 22.88 7.97
C GLN A 393 -25.08 22.03 8.74
N ALA A 394 -24.63 21.34 9.79
CA ALA A 394 -25.52 20.57 10.66
C ALA A 394 -26.51 21.46 11.40
N PHE A 395 -26.06 22.64 11.89
CA PHE A 395 -26.93 23.61 12.55
C PHE A 395 -27.91 24.29 11.57
N ALA A 396 -27.47 24.61 10.36
CA ALA A 396 -28.27 25.28 9.34
C ALA A 396 -29.51 24.46 8.91
N GLN A 397 -29.46 23.14 9.05
CA GLN A 397 -30.63 22.29 8.79
C GLN A 397 -31.79 22.46 9.78
N PHE A 398 -31.50 23.02 10.99
CA PHE A 398 -32.47 23.15 12.07
C PHE A 398 -32.92 24.61 12.33
N GLY A 399 -32.25 25.61 11.75
CA GLY A 399 -32.49 27.03 12.03
C GLY A 399 -32.85 27.86 10.79
N SER A 400 -33.91 28.67 10.88
CA SER A 400 -34.39 29.52 9.78
C SER A 400 -33.70 30.89 9.68
N ASP A 401 -33.15 31.43 10.76
CA ASP A 401 -32.56 32.78 10.80
C ASP A 401 -31.06 32.70 11.13
N LEU A 402 -30.24 32.63 10.08
CA LEU A 402 -28.80 32.72 10.16
C LEU A 402 -28.36 34.18 10.00
N ASP A 403 -27.40 34.61 10.82
CA ASP A 403 -26.77 35.91 10.67
C ASP A 403 -25.91 36.01 9.38
N ALA A 404 -25.51 37.24 9.01
CA ALA A 404 -24.77 37.49 7.79
C ALA A 404 -23.36 36.81 7.79
N ASP A 405 -22.71 36.73 8.95
CA ASP A 405 -21.39 36.11 9.09
C ASP A 405 -21.46 34.60 8.90
N THR A 406 -22.44 33.94 9.53
CA THR A 406 -22.72 32.52 9.37
C THR A 406 -23.07 32.17 7.92
N LYS A 407 -23.88 32.99 7.24
CA LYS A 407 -24.19 32.81 5.82
C LYS A 407 -22.93 32.92 4.94
N ALA A 408 -22.04 33.87 5.24
CA ALA A 408 -20.78 34.04 4.51
C ALA A 408 -19.85 32.84 4.69
N ARG A 409 -19.77 32.31 5.93
CA ARG A 409 -18.96 31.09 6.22
C ARG A 409 -19.53 29.85 5.54
N LEU A 410 -20.84 29.68 5.52
CA LEU A 410 -21.49 28.58 4.78
C LEU A 410 -21.20 28.68 3.28
N ALA A 411 -21.34 29.86 2.69
CA ALA A 411 -21.07 30.09 1.28
C ALA A 411 -19.58 29.85 0.91
N LEU A 412 -18.65 30.19 1.79
CA LEU A 412 -17.24 29.84 1.63
C LEU A 412 -17.02 28.34 1.70
N GLY A 413 -17.62 27.67 2.69
CA GLY A 413 -17.51 26.25 2.91
C GLY A 413 -18.06 25.42 1.73
N GLU A 414 -19.17 25.81 1.13
CA GLU A 414 -19.72 25.19 -0.08
C GLU A 414 -18.72 25.23 -1.23
N ARG A 415 -18.05 26.36 -1.43
CA ARG A 415 -17.00 26.50 -2.44
C ARG A 415 -15.77 25.66 -2.13
N ILE A 416 -15.37 25.58 -0.86
CA ILE A 416 -14.27 24.68 -0.42
C ILE A 416 -14.61 23.23 -0.76
N VAL A 417 -15.85 22.78 -0.46
CA VAL A 417 -16.28 21.43 -0.79
C VAL A 417 -16.23 21.19 -2.29
N GLU A 418 -16.71 22.14 -3.10
CA GLU A 418 -16.69 22.00 -4.56
C GLU A 418 -15.27 21.95 -5.13
N VAL A 419 -14.37 22.80 -4.65
CA VAL A 419 -12.95 22.79 -5.01
C VAL A 419 -12.28 21.46 -4.66
N LEU A 420 -12.64 20.86 -3.53
CA LEU A 420 -12.03 19.59 -3.07
C LEU A 420 -12.56 18.37 -3.83
N LYS A 421 -13.67 18.47 -4.54
CA LYS A 421 -14.14 17.40 -5.42
C LYS A 421 -13.13 17.16 -6.55
N GLN A 422 -12.96 15.91 -6.93
CA GLN A 422 -12.01 15.52 -7.97
C GLN A 422 -12.49 14.26 -8.69
N LYS A 423 -12.33 14.23 -10.01
CA LYS A 423 -12.67 13.06 -10.84
C LYS A 423 -11.60 11.96 -10.62
N ARG A 424 -12.01 10.71 -10.75
CA ARG A 424 -11.09 9.56 -10.74
C ARG A 424 -10.11 9.63 -11.91
N ASN A 425 -8.93 9.08 -11.73
CA ASN A 425 -7.84 9.01 -12.71
C ASN A 425 -7.44 10.40 -13.26
N SER A 426 -7.55 11.42 -12.42
CA SER A 426 -7.26 12.80 -12.78
C SER A 426 -6.45 13.48 -11.67
N PRO A 427 -5.24 12.98 -11.36
CA PRO A 427 -4.39 13.60 -10.35
C PRO A 427 -3.98 15.01 -10.79
N VAL A 428 -3.87 15.92 -9.83
CA VAL A 428 -3.55 17.33 -10.02
C VAL A 428 -2.15 17.63 -9.48
N THR A 429 -1.34 18.39 -10.21
CA THR A 429 0.01 18.79 -9.76
C THR A 429 -0.07 19.75 -8.57
N VAL A 430 0.98 19.82 -7.76
CA VAL A 430 1.02 20.66 -6.55
C VAL A 430 0.84 22.13 -6.90
N GLY A 431 1.42 22.60 -8.00
CA GLY A 431 1.26 23.98 -8.44
C GLY A 431 -0.21 24.34 -8.71
N CYS A 432 -0.92 23.48 -9.44
CA CYS A 432 -2.34 23.64 -9.71
C CYS A 432 -3.20 23.56 -8.44
N GLN A 433 -2.89 22.59 -7.55
CA GLN A 433 -3.56 22.47 -6.26
C GLN A 433 -3.35 23.72 -5.40
N THR A 434 -2.12 24.21 -5.31
CA THR A 434 -1.76 25.43 -4.57
C THR A 434 -2.56 26.63 -5.07
N ALA A 435 -2.66 26.79 -6.39
CA ALA A 435 -3.36 27.92 -6.99
C ALA A 435 -4.85 27.94 -6.68
N ILE A 436 -5.55 26.80 -6.82
CA ILE A 436 -7.00 26.74 -6.56
C ILE A 436 -7.33 26.81 -5.05
N ILE A 437 -6.49 26.21 -4.19
CA ILE A 437 -6.65 26.31 -2.74
C ILE A 437 -6.41 27.74 -2.27
N TYR A 438 -5.37 28.41 -2.82
CA TYR A 438 -5.16 29.83 -2.57
C TYR A 438 -6.37 30.67 -2.97
N ALA A 439 -6.92 30.42 -4.17
CA ALA A 439 -8.08 31.17 -4.67
C ALA A 439 -9.29 31.03 -3.75
N VAL A 440 -9.62 29.83 -3.24
CA VAL A 440 -10.78 29.63 -2.37
C VAL A 440 -10.53 30.18 -0.97
N THR A 441 -9.37 29.97 -0.37
CA THR A 441 -9.07 30.42 0.99
C THR A 441 -8.94 31.94 1.11
N HIS A 442 -8.52 32.63 0.04
CA HIS A 442 -8.41 34.08 -0.03
C HIS A 442 -9.63 34.77 -0.64
N GLY A 443 -10.78 34.09 -0.71
CA GLY A 443 -12.06 34.67 -1.14
C GLY A 443 -12.15 35.06 -2.60
N LYS A 444 -11.23 34.62 -3.46
CA LYS A 444 -11.26 34.95 -4.90
C LYS A 444 -12.44 34.28 -5.62
N LEU A 445 -13.05 33.28 -5.02
CA LEU A 445 -14.22 32.57 -5.55
C LEU A 445 -15.57 33.10 -5.01
N ASN A 446 -15.58 34.12 -4.13
CA ASN A 446 -16.80 34.57 -3.45
C ASN A 446 -17.91 35.01 -4.42
N ASN A 447 -17.55 35.58 -5.57
CA ASN A 447 -18.48 36.07 -6.58
C ASN A 447 -18.82 35.03 -7.67
N ILE A 448 -18.29 33.80 -7.55
CA ILE A 448 -18.50 32.74 -8.53
C ILE A 448 -19.61 31.82 -8.01
N PRO A 449 -20.66 31.54 -8.81
CA PRO A 449 -21.68 30.55 -8.45
C PRO A 449 -21.04 29.17 -8.17
N VAL A 450 -21.60 28.45 -7.18
CA VAL A 450 -21.04 27.16 -6.76
C VAL A 450 -20.98 26.16 -7.93
N GLU A 451 -22.02 26.17 -8.78
CA GLU A 451 -22.12 25.31 -9.96
C GLU A 451 -21.03 25.58 -11.00
N SER A 452 -20.46 26.81 -11.02
CA SER A 452 -19.43 27.24 -11.96
C SER A 452 -18.00 27.07 -11.43
N VAL A 453 -17.83 26.62 -10.18
CA VAL A 453 -16.50 26.45 -9.57
C VAL A 453 -15.66 25.42 -10.32
N SER A 454 -16.26 24.32 -10.77
CA SER A 454 -15.56 23.30 -11.57
C SER A 454 -15.04 23.84 -12.91
N ASP A 455 -15.85 24.66 -13.59
CA ASP A 455 -15.47 25.27 -14.86
C ASP A 455 -14.39 26.35 -14.66
N TYR A 456 -14.49 27.12 -13.57
CA TYR A 456 -13.46 28.05 -13.16
C TYR A 456 -12.12 27.36 -12.89
N GLU A 457 -12.16 26.24 -12.15
CA GLU A 457 -10.97 25.43 -11.86
C GLU A 457 -10.31 24.94 -13.16
N ALA A 458 -11.09 24.40 -14.09
CA ALA A 458 -10.59 23.94 -15.38
C ALA A 458 -9.93 25.07 -16.17
N ALA A 459 -10.59 26.24 -16.25
CA ALA A 459 -10.08 27.43 -16.93
C ALA A 459 -8.83 27.99 -16.24
N LEU A 460 -8.76 27.95 -14.91
CA LEU A 460 -7.57 28.34 -14.15
C LEU A 460 -6.36 27.46 -14.50
N TYR A 461 -6.56 26.15 -14.53
CA TYR A 461 -5.49 25.22 -14.87
C TYR A 461 -5.00 25.36 -16.30
N GLU A 462 -5.90 25.65 -17.25
CA GLU A 462 -5.55 25.94 -18.64
C GLU A 462 -4.75 27.23 -18.74
N LEU A 463 -5.21 28.30 -18.09
CA LEU A 463 -4.51 29.59 -18.06
C LEU A 463 -3.10 29.47 -17.46
N LEU A 464 -2.99 28.77 -16.33
CA LEU A 464 -1.70 28.59 -15.66
C LEU A 464 -0.72 27.77 -16.50
N ARG A 465 -1.19 26.73 -17.19
CA ARG A 465 -0.33 25.92 -18.07
C ARG A 465 0.09 26.66 -19.33
N SER A 466 -0.74 27.51 -19.88
CA SER A 466 -0.47 28.21 -21.14
C SER A 466 0.36 29.49 -20.94
N GLU A 467 0.08 30.30 -19.92
CA GLU A 467 0.69 31.62 -19.76
C GLU A 467 1.59 31.73 -18.51
N TYR A 468 1.43 30.85 -17.52
CA TYR A 468 2.14 30.94 -16.24
C TYR A 468 2.83 29.59 -15.89
N SER A 469 3.34 28.89 -16.89
CA SER A 469 4.01 27.60 -16.73
C SER A 469 5.21 27.66 -15.77
N ASP A 470 5.96 28.78 -15.80
CA ASP A 470 7.11 28.98 -14.92
C ASP A 470 6.71 29.12 -13.46
N LEU A 471 5.56 29.76 -13.18
CA LEU A 471 4.99 29.83 -11.84
C LEU A 471 4.62 28.42 -11.31
N LEU A 472 3.98 27.60 -12.15
CA LEU A 472 3.66 26.22 -11.79
C LEU A 472 4.92 25.41 -11.49
N ASN A 473 5.96 25.54 -12.32
CA ASN A 473 7.24 24.84 -12.13
C ASN A 473 7.92 25.26 -10.81
N ARG A 474 7.86 26.56 -10.45
CA ARG A 474 8.38 27.05 -9.16
C ARG A 474 7.61 26.46 -7.99
N PHE A 475 6.28 26.40 -8.06
CA PHE A 475 5.45 25.77 -7.01
C PHE A 475 5.71 24.28 -6.91
N ASP A 476 5.81 23.56 -8.01
CA ASP A 476 6.14 22.13 -8.04
C ASP A 476 7.55 21.85 -7.51
N ALA A 477 8.48 22.79 -7.66
CA ALA A 477 9.82 22.76 -7.07
C ALA A 477 9.86 23.20 -5.59
N GLY A 478 8.73 23.57 -5.00
CA GLY A 478 8.61 23.99 -3.60
C GLY A 478 9.01 25.44 -3.32
N GLN A 479 9.16 26.28 -4.35
CA GLN A 479 9.41 27.72 -4.21
C GLN A 479 8.10 28.44 -3.92
N TYR A 480 8.14 29.46 -3.08
CA TYR A 480 6.98 30.28 -2.74
C TYR A 480 7.45 31.60 -2.15
N GLU A 481 7.54 32.61 -3.00
CA GLU A 481 7.99 33.95 -2.67
C GLU A 481 6.85 34.96 -2.92
N GLN A 482 7.01 36.23 -2.48
CA GLN A 482 5.99 37.27 -2.67
C GLN A 482 5.70 37.54 -4.15
N ALA A 483 6.70 37.51 -4.99
CA ALA A 483 6.55 37.71 -6.43
C ALA A 483 5.66 36.61 -7.06
N ASP A 484 5.76 35.37 -6.59
CA ASP A 484 4.93 34.26 -7.07
C ASP A 484 3.45 34.46 -6.69
N ILE A 485 3.20 35.02 -5.50
CA ILE A 485 1.85 35.36 -5.03
C ILE A 485 1.25 36.49 -5.87
N ASP A 486 2.06 37.53 -6.21
CA ASP A 486 1.63 38.66 -7.02
C ASP A 486 1.32 38.21 -8.46
N GLU A 487 2.14 37.33 -9.01
CA GLU A 487 1.92 36.70 -10.31
C GLU A 487 0.64 35.83 -10.31
N LEU A 488 0.43 35.01 -9.27
CA LEU A 488 -0.80 34.24 -9.11
C LEU A 488 -2.04 35.14 -9.01
N ASN A 489 -1.97 36.21 -8.21
CA ASN A 489 -3.08 37.17 -8.10
C ASN A 489 -3.40 37.84 -9.45
N SER A 490 -2.40 38.11 -10.28
CA SER A 490 -2.60 38.65 -11.63
C SER A 490 -3.32 37.65 -12.52
N ALA A 491 -2.96 36.36 -12.47
CA ALA A 491 -3.63 35.29 -13.20
C ALA A 491 -5.10 35.14 -12.75
N LEU A 492 -5.33 35.14 -11.43
CA LEU A 492 -6.69 35.04 -10.86
C LEU A 492 -7.57 36.27 -11.25
N ALA A 493 -7.01 37.47 -11.24
CA ALA A 493 -7.71 38.70 -11.65
C ALA A 493 -8.11 38.64 -13.14
N LYS A 494 -7.21 38.21 -14.01
CA LYS A 494 -7.48 38.01 -15.44
C LYS A 494 -8.61 37.02 -15.69
N LEU A 495 -8.65 35.93 -14.91
CA LEU A 495 -9.70 34.93 -15.03
C LEU A 495 -11.04 35.40 -14.47
N ALA A 496 -11.02 36.16 -13.36
CA ALA A 496 -12.24 36.68 -12.73
C ALA A 496 -13.08 37.56 -13.67
N GLU A 497 -12.44 38.25 -14.63
CA GLU A 497 -13.17 39.03 -15.63
C GLU A 497 -14.06 38.18 -16.55
N LYS A 498 -13.64 36.95 -16.83
CA LYS A 498 -14.38 36.00 -17.68
C LYS A 498 -15.57 35.33 -16.98
N PHE A 499 -15.56 35.25 -15.65
CA PHE A 499 -16.55 34.56 -14.83
C PHE A 499 -17.41 35.53 -14.00
N ARG A 500 -17.39 36.83 -14.27
CA ARG A 500 -18.35 37.76 -13.67
C ARG A 500 -19.75 37.44 -14.16
N PRO A 501 -20.76 37.36 -13.25
CA PRO A 501 -22.15 37.11 -13.62
C PRO A 501 -22.75 38.20 -14.52
#